data_cd958affb2fcc073fe950f31c6d1c2cb
#
_entry.id   cd958affb2fcc073fe950f31c6d1c2cb
#
_cell.length_a   1.000
_cell.length_b   1.000
_cell.length_c   1.000
_cell.angle_alpha   90.00
_cell.angle_beta   90.00
_cell.angle_gamma   90.00
#
_symmetry.space_group_name_H-M   'P 1'
#
loop_
_entity.id
_entity.type
_entity.pdbx_description
1 polymer ?
#
loop_
_entity_poly.entity_id
_entity_poly.type
_entity_poly.pdbx_seq_one_letter_code
_entity_poly.pdbx_strand_id
1 'polypeptide(L)'
;MVFSYYPGCTLKNKAQDLDRYARRSAEALGFTLEELPEWQCCGGAYSMAQDEIASKLAAVRALNAAKEQGRTLVTLCSACHNVLKQANHAMKENEEFSQKANNYMQLPEPYLGETKLLHYLEVLRDVVGFDELAKKVKNPLTGKRIGAYYGCLLLRPGKILQMDNPENPKIMEDLIRALGAEPVIYANRNECCGGYVTMEDPALARKKSSAVMENAAEMQADL
;
A
#
# COMPACT_ATOMS: atom_id res chain seq x y z
N MET A 1 -18.41 9.87 0.51
CA MET A 1 -18.10 8.42 0.36
C MET A 1 -17.30 8.00 1.58
N VAL A 2 -17.55 6.80 2.14
CA VAL A 2 -16.83 6.28 3.33
C VAL A 2 -16.14 4.97 2.96
N PHE A 3 -14.86 4.85 3.29
CA PHE A 3 -14.07 3.63 3.15
C PHE A 3 -13.74 3.06 4.51
N SER A 4 -13.71 1.73 4.64
CA SER A 4 -13.05 1.07 5.77
C SER A 4 -11.54 1.28 5.65
N TYR A 5 -10.88 1.61 6.74
CA TYR A 5 -9.47 1.98 6.71
C TYR A 5 -8.62 1.07 7.59
N TYR A 6 -7.56 0.53 7.00
CA TYR A 6 -6.55 -0.26 7.69
C TYR A 6 -5.24 0.55 7.75
N PRO A 7 -4.91 1.19 8.89
CA PRO A 7 -3.69 2.00 9.01
C PRO A 7 -2.42 1.16 9.06
N GLY A 8 -2.47 0.01 9.75
CA GLY A 8 -1.30 -0.81 10.01
C GLY A 8 -0.38 -0.22 11.10
N CYS A 9 0.56 -1.04 11.58
CA CYS A 9 1.40 -0.71 12.74
C CYS A 9 2.34 0.48 12.49
N THR A 10 2.85 0.66 11.27
CA THR A 10 3.78 1.75 10.95
C THR A 10 3.12 3.11 11.03
N LEU A 11 1.92 3.27 10.46
CA LEU A 11 1.20 4.54 10.50
C LEU A 11 0.73 4.90 11.92
N LYS A 12 0.39 3.89 12.72
CA LYS A 12 0.00 4.11 14.11
C LYS A 12 1.14 4.51 15.04
N ASN A 13 2.38 4.17 14.71
CA ASN A 13 3.52 4.39 15.61
C ASN A 13 4.56 5.37 15.02
N LYS A 14 5.17 5.03 13.89
CA LYS A 14 6.33 5.76 13.37
C LYS A 14 5.99 6.80 12.29
N ALA A 15 4.88 6.61 11.58
CA ALA A 15 4.46 7.48 10.48
C ALA A 15 3.07 8.10 10.74
N GLN A 16 2.84 8.57 11.96
CA GLN A 16 1.56 9.18 12.36
C GLN A 16 1.23 10.43 11.55
N ASP A 17 2.24 11.19 11.14
CA ASP A 17 2.04 12.36 10.28
C ASP A 17 1.48 11.96 8.91
N LEU A 18 1.96 10.85 8.33
CA LEU A 18 1.42 10.34 7.08
C LEU A 18 -0.06 9.93 7.23
N ASP A 19 -0.43 9.25 8.32
CA ASP A 19 -1.83 8.92 8.63
C ASP A 19 -2.68 10.18 8.75
N ARG A 20 -2.21 11.17 9.51
CA ARG A 20 -2.90 12.44 9.71
C ARG A 20 -3.11 13.19 8.39
N TYR A 21 -2.08 13.30 7.55
CA TYR A 21 -2.19 13.97 6.26
C TYR A 21 -3.08 13.23 5.28
N ALA A 22 -3.06 11.90 5.30
CA ALA A 22 -3.96 11.11 4.47
C ALA A 22 -5.44 11.32 4.83
N ARG A 23 -5.78 11.32 6.11
CA ARG A 23 -7.16 11.59 6.57
C ARG A 23 -7.59 13.02 6.21
N ARG A 24 -6.74 14.01 6.42
CA ARG A 24 -7.04 15.41 6.07
C ARG A 24 -7.19 15.61 4.57
N SER A 25 -6.34 14.97 3.75
CA SER A 25 -6.47 15.05 2.29
C SER A 25 -7.72 14.32 1.79
N ALA A 26 -8.09 13.19 2.39
CA ALA A 26 -9.33 12.48 2.10
C ALA A 26 -10.56 13.38 2.33
N GLU A 27 -10.65 14.02 3.50
CA GLU A 27 -11.71 14.96 3.83
C GLU A 27 -11.79 16.13 2.83
N ALA A 28 -10.64 16.72 2.49
CA ALA A 28 -10.57 17.81 1.51
C ALA A 28 -11.01 17.35 0.10
N LEU A 29 -10.80 16.09 -0.23
CA LEU A 29 -11.21 15.47 -1.50
C LEU A 29 -12.66 14.97 -1.48
N GLY A 30 -13.34 14.96 -0.32
CA GLY A 30 -14.76 14.62 -0.19
C GLY A 30 -15.04 13.15 0.15
N PHE A 31 -14.09 12.45 0.75
CA PHE A 31 -14.30 11.10 1.28
C PHE A 31 -13.70 10.94 2.69
N THR A 32 -14.11 9.89 3.39
CA THR A 32 -13.69 9.63 4.77
C THR A 32 -13.04 8.26 4.88
N LEU A 33 -11.97 8.18 5.64
CA LEU A 33 -11.28 6.95 6.04
C LEU A 33 -11.72 6.59 7.46
N GLU A 34 -12.65 5.63 7.59
CA GLU A 34 -13.12 5.14 8.88
C GLU A 34 -12.29 3.91 9.28
N GLU A 35 -11.52 4.05 10.34
CA GLU A 35 -10.64 2.99 10.80
C GLU A 35 -11.44 1.76 11.25
N LEU A 36 -10.99 0.57 10.86
CA LEU A 36 -11.54 -0.67 11.37
C LEU A 36 -11.46 -0.69 12.91
N PRO A 37 -12.54 -1.05 13.62
CA PRO A 37 -12.59 -1.00 15.09
C PRO A 37 -11.55 -1.94 15.71
N GLU A 38 -11.31 -3.08 15.06
CA GLU A 38 -10.33 -4.06 15.47
C GLU A 38 -9.47 -4.47 14.28
N TRP A 39 -8.16 -4.36 14.42
CA TRP A 39 -7.19 -4.84 13.46
C TRP A 39 -5.90 -5.26 14.14
N GLN A 40 -5.18 -6.17 13.54
CA GLN A 40 -3.88 -6.66 13.98
C GLN A 40 -2.81 -6.33 12.93
N CYS A 41 -1.54 -6.38 13.30
CA CYS A 41 -0.47 -6.21 12.32
C CYS A 41 -0.61 -7.23 11.18
N CYS A 42 -0.44 -6.75 9.93
CA CYS A 42 -0.54 -7.61 8.74
C CYS A 42 0.53 -8.70 8.65
N GLY A 43 1.55 -8.65 9.51
CA GLY A 43 2.67 -9.61 9.48
C GLY A 43 3.69 -9.36 8.37
N GLY A 44 3.66 -8.21 7.70
CA GLY A 44 4.57 -7.92 6.59
C GLY A 44 6.07 -8.05 6.93
N ALA A 45 6.45 -7.83 8.20
CA ALA A 45 7.83 -8.06 8.67
C ALA A 45 8.13 -9.55 8.95
N TYR A 46 7.13 -10.41 8.96
CA TYR A 46 7.23 -11.83 9.26
C TYR A 46 7.00 -12.72 8.02
N SER A 47 7.30 -12.21 6.84
CA SER A 47 7.15 -12.95 5.58
C SER A 47 7.96 -14.25 5.51
N MET A 48 8.92 -14.41 6.42
CA MET A 48 9.75 -15.62 6.59
C MET A 48 9.15 -16.64 7.58
N ALA A 49 7.96 -16.37 8.15
CA ALA A 49 7.31 -17.31 9.05
C ALA A 49 6.98 -18.64 8.32
N GLN A 50 7.27 -19.75 8.97
CA GLN A 50 7.10 -21.09 8.38
C GLN A 50 5.61 -21.46 8.22
N ASP A 51 4.74 -20.95 9.08
CA ASP A 51 3.30 -21.18 8.99
C ASP A 51 2.63 -20.15 8.08
N GLU A 52 2.37 -20.58 6.86
CA GLU A 52 1.75 -19.71 5.85
C GLU A 52 0.33 -19.29 6.22
N ILE A 53 -0.43 -20.13 6.92
CA ILE A 53 -1.82 -19.84 7.29
C ILE A 53 -1.83 -18.87 8.45
N ALA A 54 -1.17 -19.17 9.55
CA ALA A 54 -1.12 -18.34 10.74
C ALA A 54 -0.62 -16.92 10.43
N SER A 55 0.38 -16.79 9.55
CA SER A 55 0.94 -15.49 9.16
C SER A 55 -0.05 -14.59 8.41
N LYS A 56 -1.08 -15.16 7.77
CA LYS A 56 -2.08 -14.42 6.98
C LYS A 56 -3.42 -14.21 7.69
N LEU A 57 -3.68 -14.89 8.81
CA LEU A 57 -4.99 -14.82 9.50
C LEU A 57 -5.38 -13.40 9.92
N ALA A 58 -4.42 -12.61 10.39
CA ALA A 58 -4.66 -11.20 10.74
C ALA A 58 -5.14 -10.38 9.55
N ALA A 59 -4.58 -10.62 8.36
CA ALA A 59 -5.00 -9.99 7.12
C ALA A 59 -6.42 -10.44 6.71
N VAL A 60 -6.70 -11.74 6.81
CA VAL A 60 -8.05 -12.28 6.50
C VAL A 60 -9.11 -11.71 7.44
N ARG A 61 -8.82 -11.57 8.75
CA ARG A 61 -9.74 -10.92 9.70
C ARG A 61 -10.06 -9.48 9.33
N ALA A 62 -9.04 -8.70 8.97
CA ALA A 62 -9.24 -7.30 8.55
C ALA A 62 -10.08 -7.20 7.27
N LEU A 63 -9.86 -8.10 6.31
CA LEU A 63 -10.63 -8.19 5.08
C LEU A 63 -12.09 -8.56 5.36
N ASN A 64 -12.34 -9.56 6.23
CA ASN A 64 -13.67 -9.95 6.64
C ASN A 64 -14.40 -8.83 7.37
N ALA A 65 -13.75 -8.13 8.30
CA ALA A 65 -14.34 -6.98 9.00
C ALA A 65 -14.80 -5.88 8.04
N ALA A 66 -14.04 -5.62 6.96
CA ALA A 66 -14.46 -4.69 5.92
C ALA A 66 -15.64 -5.22 5.08
N LYS A 67 -15.71 -6.54 4.81
CA LYS A 67 -16.86 -7.21 4.19
C LYS A 67 -18.12 -6.99 5.03
N GLU A 68 -18.06 -7.22 6.33
CA GLU A 68 -19.18 -7.03 7.26
C GLU A 68 -19.69 -5.58 7.28
N GLN A 69 -18.81 -4.61 7.08
CA GLN A 69 -19.20 -3.21 6.93
C GLN A 69 -19.75 -2.87 5.53
N GLY A 70 -19.71 -3.80 4.57
CA GLY A 70 -20.13 -3.57 3.19
C GLY A 70 -19.31 -2.51 2.45
N ARG A 71 -18.02 -2.32 2.82
CA ARG A 71 -17.18 -1.21 2.32
C ARG A 71 -15.90 -1.71 1.68
N THR A 72 -15.37 -0.91 0.75
CA THR A 72 -14.01 -1.09 0.23
C THR A 72 -13.01 -0.79 1.33
N LEU A 73 -12.03 -1.68 1.52
CA LEU A 73 -10.91 -1.50 2.44
C LEU A 73 -9.81 -0.67 1.78
N VAL A 74 -9.31 0.32 2.49
CA VAL A 74 -8.21 1.18 2.04
C VAL A 74 -7.03 1.09 3.00
N THR A 75 -5.82 1.08 2.45
CA THR A 75 -4.57 1.17 3.22
C THR A 75 -3.55 2.08 2.52
N LEU A 76 -2.64 2.68 3.30
CA LEU A 76 -1.57 3.54 2.78
C LEU A 76 -0.20 2.85 2.78
N CYS A 77 -0.04 1.80 3.56
CA CYS A 77 1.24 1.11 3.69
C CYS A 77 1.42 0.08 2.58
N SER A 78 2.48 0.21 1.78
CA SER A 78 2.79 -0.72 0.68
C SER A 78 2.92 -2.18 1.14
N ALA A 79 3.54 -2.41 2.32
CA ALA A 79 3.67 -3.75 2.88
C ALA A 79 2.31 -4.32 3.31
N CYS A 80 1.47 -3.51 3.97
CA CYS A 80 0.11 -3.93 4.35
C CYS A 80 -0.74 -4.21 3.10
N HIS A 81 -0.67 -3.34 2.10
CA HIS A 81 -1.38 -3.55 0.83
C HIS A 81 -0.98 -4.87 0.16
N ASN A 82 0.31 -5.14 0.11
CA ASN A 82 0.86 -6.37 -0.46
C ASN A 82 0.32 -7.62 0.27
N VAL A 83 0.45 -7.66 1.59
CA VAL A 83 0.00 -8.82 2.40
C VAL A 83 -1.51 -9.01 2.29
N LEU A 84 -2.29 -7.94 2.42
CA LEU A 84 -3.75 -7.98 2.32
C LEU A 84 -4.22 -8.45 0.92
N LYS A 85 -3.60 -7.94 -0.16
CA LYS A 85 -3.90 -8.37 -1.54
C LYS A 85 -3.57 -9.85 -1.76
N GLN A 86 -2.41 -10.31 -1.29
CA GLN A 86 -2.03 -11.73 -1.42
C GLN A 86 -2.92 -12.64 -0.56
N ALA A 87 -3.27 -12.23 0.66
CA ALA A 87 -4.21 -12.99 1.49
C ALA A 87 -5.60 -13.07 0.84
N ASN A 88 -6.10 -11.95 0.32
CA ASN A 88 -7.38 -11.92 -0.39
C ASN A 88 -7.39 -12.79 -1.65
N HIS A 89 -6.30 -12.77 -2.41
CA HIS A 89 -6.11 -13.63 -3.57
C HIS A 89 -6.05 -15.11 -3.18
N ALA A 90 -5.32 -15.44 -2.11
CA ALA A 90 -5.25 -16.82 -1.61
C ALA A 90 -6.62 -17.35 -1.15
N MET A 91 -7.45 -16.51 -0.50
CA MET A 91 -8.82 -16.89 -0.13
C MET A 91 -9.70 -17.20 -1.34
N LYS A 92 -9.43 -16.59 -2.51
CA LYS A 92 -10.18 -16.83 -3.75
C LYS A 92 -9.69 -18.04 -4.51
N GLU A 93 -8.39 -18.19 -4.65
CA GLU A 93 -7.77 -19.09 -5.62
C GLU A 93 -7.22 -20.39 -4.99
N ASN A 94 -7.09 -20.45 -3.67
CA ASN A 94 -6.57 -21.62 -2.96
C ASN A 94 -7.62 -22.15 -1.98
N GLU A 95 -8.33 -23.20 -2.41
CA GLU A 95 -9.41 -23.82 -1.64
C GLU A 95 -8.91 -24.36 -0.29
N GLU A 96 -7.76 -25.03 -0.27
CA GLU A 96 -7.18 -25.59 0.97
C GLU A 96 -6.85 -24.47 1.98
N PHE A 97 -6.24 -23.38 1.53
CA PHE A 97 -5.97 -22.22 2.36
C PHE A 97 -7.27 -21.61 2.89
N SER A 98 -8.27 -21.41 2.01
CA SER A 98 -9.56 -20.84 2.37
C SER A 98 -10.29 -21.67 3.41
N GLN A 99 -10.34 -23.00 3.23
CA GLN A 99 -10.97 -23.90 4.21
C GLN A 99 -10.27 -23.86 5.58
N LYS A 100 -8.93 -23.95 5.59
CA LYS A 100 -8.15 -23.92 6.83
C LYS A 100 -8.31 -22.59 7.56
N ALA A 101 -8.25 -21.46 6.85
CA ALA A 101 -8.40 -20.14 7.43
C ALA A 101 -9.81 -19.94 8.03
N ASN A 102 -10.86 -20.32 7.30
CA ASN A 102 -12.24 -20.21 7.79
C ASN A 102 -12.50 -21.14 8.98
N ASN A 103 -12.00 -22.37 8.96
CA ASN A 103 -12.12 -23.31 10.09
C ASN A 103 -11.44 -22.76 11.35
N TYR A 104 -10.27 -22.15 11.20
CA TYR A 104 -9.55 -21.55 12.33
C TYR A 104 -10.28 -20.32 12.89
N MET A 105 -10.84 -19.48 12.01
CA MET A 105 -11.53 -18.25 12.42
C MET A 105 -12.94 -18.50 12.99
N GLN A 106 -13.55 -19.65 12.68
CA GLN A 106 -14.91 -19.99 13.10
C GLN A 106 -15.95 -18.89 12.81
N LEU A 107 -15.85 -18.30 11.62
CA LEU A 107 -16.79 -17.25 11.21
C LEU A 107 -18.20 -17.83 11.00
N PRO A 108 -19.27 -17.06 11.31
CA PRO A 108 -20.66 -17.47 11.02
C PRO A 108 -20.89 -17.75 9.53
N GLU A 109 -20.27 -16.94 8.67
CA GLU A 109 -20.23 -17.14 7.23
C GLU A 109 -18.78 -17.18 6.75
N PRO A 110 -18.39 -18.13 5.89
CA PRO A 110 -17.05 -18.20 5.36
C PRO A 110 -16.67 -16.92 4.59
N TYR A 111 -15.44 -16.47 4.77
CA TYR A 111 -14.84 -15.44 3.95
C TYR A 111 -14.19 -16.08 2.71
N LEU A 112 -14.57 -15.65 1.51
CA LEU A 112 -14.10 -16.19 0.24
C LEU A 112 -13.32 -15.16 -0.60
N GLY A 113 -12.82 -14.10 0.03
CA GLY A 113 -12.03 -13.09 -0.65
C GLY A 113 -12.84 -11.98 -1.35
N GLU A 114 -14.07 -11.72 -0.93
CA GLU A 114 -15.00 -10.81 -1.61
C GLU A 114 -14.65 -9.33 -1.44
N THR A 115 -13.89 -8.99 -0.40
CA THR A 115 -13.57 -7.58 -0.08
C THR A 115 -12.77 -6.92 -1.19
N LYS A 116 -13.26 -5.79 -1.67
CA LYS A 116 -12.48 -4.90 -2.54
C LYS A 116 -11.43 -4.18 -1.70
N LEU A 117 -10.16 -4.30 -2.08
CA LEU A 117 -9.04 -3.65 -1.42
C LEU A 117 -8.35 -2.69 -2.38
N LEU A 118 -8.14 -1.45 -1.93
CA LEU A 118 -7.41 -0.41 -2.67
C LEU A 118 -6.27 0.15 -1.82
N HIS A 119 -5.16 0.48 -2.48
CA HIS A 119 -4.20 1.41 -1.91
C HIS A 119 -4.73 2.84 -2.02
N TYR A 120 -4.33 3.74 -1.13
CA TYR A 120 -4.74 5.13 -1.17
C TYR A 120 -4.45 5.80 -2.52
N LEU A 121 -3.33 5.46 -3.16
CA LEU A 121 -2.99 5.94 -4.51
C LEU A 121 -4.02 5.50 -5.56
N GLU A 122 -4.55 4.28 -5.45
CA GLU A 122 -5.62 3.80 -6.33
C GLU A 122 -6.93 4.59 -6.10
N VAL A 123 -7.23 4.95 -4.84
CA VAL A 123 -8.38 5.82 -4.54
C VAL A 123 -8.20 7.19 -5.19
N LEU A 124 -7.01 7.78 -5.11
CA LEU A 124 -6.73 9.07 -5.74
C LEU A 124 -6.81 9.01 -7.27
N ARG A 125 -6.33 7.92 -7.89
CA ARG A 125 -6.37 7.74 -9.35
C ARG A 125 -7.76 7.38 -9.87
N ASP A 126 -8.39 6.37 -9.26
CA ASP A 126 -9.54 5.67 -9.86
C ASP A 126 -10.89 6.17 -9.33
N VAL A 127 -10.92 6.76 -8.13
CA VAL A 127 -12.15 7.22 -7.49
C VAL A 127 -12.26 8.74 -7.52
N VAL A 128 -11.19 9.45 -7.17
CA VAL A 128 -11.15 10.92 -7.21
C VAL A 128 -10.82 11.41 -8.61
N GLY A 129 -9.82 10.83 -9.24
CA GLY A 129 -9.21 11.29 -10.48
C GLY A 129 -8.18 12.40 -10.24
N PHE A 130 -7.03 12.30 -10.92
CA PHE A 130 -5.94 13.27 -10.74
C PHE A 130 -6.31 14.67 -11.26
N ASP A 131 -7.16 14.77 -12.26
CA ASP A 131 -7.65 16.06 -12.76
C ASP A 131 -8.51 16.79 -11.72
N GLU A 132 -9.39 16.07 -11.02
CA GLU A 132 -10.20 16.63 -9.95
C GLU A 132 -9.37 16.96 -8.71
N LEU A 133 -8.37 16.14 -8.41
CA LEU A 133 -7.40 16.40 -7.36
C LEU A 133 -6.64 17.71 -7.65
N ALA A 134 -6.13 17.88 -8.88
CA ALA A 134 -5.37 19.06 -9.29
C ALA A 134 -6.17 20.37 -9.09
N LYS A 135 -7.48 20.36 -9.36
CA LYS A 135 -8.37 21.53 -9.12
C LYS A 135 -8.47 21.92 -7.65
N LYS A 136 -8.20 20.98 -6.74
CA LYS A 136 -8.27 21.21 -5.28
C LYS A 136 -6.93 21.59 -4.65
N VAL A 137 -5.84 21.56 -5.42
CA VAL A 137 -4.51 21.96 -4.94
C VAL A 137 -4.48 23.48 -4.72
N LYS A 138 -4.32 23.89 -3.46
CA LYS A 138 -4.25 25.31 -3.08
C LYS A 138 -2.84 25.89 -3.23
N ASN A 139 -1.83 25.08 -2.93
CA ASN A 139 -0.42 25.46 -2.98
C ASN A 139 0.32 24.46 -3.87
N PRO A 140 0.39 24.70 -5.19
CA PRO A 140 1.08 23.79 -6.10
C PRO A 140 2.57 23.75 -5.80
N LEU A 141 3.18 22.59 -6.02
CA LEU A 141 4.61 22.34 -5.83
C LEU A 141 5.43 22.80 -7.03
N THR A 142 5.10 23.95 -7.60
CA THR A 142 5.72 24.50 -8.80
C THR A 142 7.23 24.68 -8.63
N GLY A 143 8.00 24.23 -9.61
CA GLY A 143 9.46 24.30 -9.61
C GLY A 143 10.16 23.22 -8.78
N LYS A 144 9.41 22.32 -8.14
CA LYS A 144 9.98 21.16 -7.46
C LYS A 144 10.13 19.98 -8.41
N ARG A 145 11.28 19.30 -8.32
CA ARG A 145 11.61 18.09 -9.05
C ARG A 145 11.55 16.91 -8.08
N ILE A 146 10.55 16.03 -8.21
CA ILE A 146 10.26 14.99 -7.24
C ILE A 146 10.48 13.60 -7.85
N GLY A 147 11.36 12.80 -7.23
CA GLY A 147 11.61 11.42 -7.57
C GLY A 147 10.71 10.47 -6.78
N ALA A 148 9.77 9.80 -7.44
CA ALA A 148 8.94 8.80 -6.79
C ALA A 148 9.72 7.51 -6.52
N TYR A 149 9.56 6.91 -5.32
CA TYR A 149 10.09 5.60 -5.01
C TYR A 149 8.96 4.60 -4.73
N TYR A 150 8.80 3.62 -5.60
CA TYR A 150 7.79 2.57 -5.50
C TYR A 150 8.25 1.39 -4.65
N GLY A 151 9.50 1.03 -4.77
CA GLY A 151 10.03 -0.22 -4.24
C GLY A 151 9.39 -1.46 -4.89
N CYS A 152 9.60 -2.62 -4.28
CA CYS A 152 9.06 -3.88 -4.80
C CYS A 152 7.64 -4.19 -4.27
N LEU A 153 7.34 -3.89 -3.00
CA LEU A 153 6.11 -4.33 -2.33
C LEU A 153 4.83 -3.71 -2.90
N LEU A 154 4.90 -2.50 -3.45
CA LEU A 154 3.74 -1.84 -4.04
C LEU A 154 3.37 -2.41 -5.41
N LEU A 155 4.33 -3.01 -6.11
CA LEU A 155 4.20 -3.41 -7.52
C LEU A 155 4.18 -4.92 -7.75
N ARG A 156 4.80 -5.71 -6.86
CA ARG A 156 5.02 -7.15 -7.10
C ARG A 156 4.44 -8.02 -5.99
N PRO A 157 3.79 -9.17 -6.34
CA PRO A 157 3.60 -9.73 -7.67
C PRO A 157 2.56 -8.95 -8.51
N GLY A 158 2.93 -8.51 -9.71
CA GLY A 158 2.09 -7.64 -10.54
C GLY A 158 0.71 -8.20 -10.88
N LYS A 159 0.61 -9.52 -11.07
CA LYS A 159 -0.68 -10.21 -11.36
C LYS A 159 -1.68 -10.11 -10.21
N ILE A 160 -1.20 -10.04 -8.96
CA ILE A 160 -2.05 -9.96 -7.76
C ILE A 160 -2.31 -8.51 -7.38
N LEU A 161 -1.26 -7.69 -7.35
CA LEU A 161 -1.39 -6.30 -6.87
C LEU A 161 -2.15 -5.42 -7.86
N GLN A 162 -1.88 -5.57 -9.15
CA GLN A 162 -2.53 -4.81 -10.24
C GLN A 162 -2.53 -3.28 -10.02
N MET A 163 -1.51 -2.79 -9.30
CA MET A 163 -1.38 -1.37 -8.95
C MET A 163 -1.06 -0.53 -10.19
N ASP A 164 -0.03 -0.95 -10.93
CA ASP A 164 0.50 -0.29 -12.12
C ASP A 164 1.42 -1.27 -12.86
N ASN A 165 2.00 -0.86 -13.98
CA ASN A 165 3.02 -1.64 -14.66
C ASN A 165 4.27 -1.77 -13.74
N PRO A 166 4.63 -2.98 -13.28
CA PRO A 166 5.73 -3.14 -12.33
C PRO A 166 7.11 -2.78 -12.89
N GLU A 167 7.27 -2.79 -14.22
CA GLU A 167 8.54 -2.45 -14.87
C GLU A 167 8.64 -0.96 -15.23
N ASN A 168 7.50 -0.29 -15.43
CA ASN A 168 7.47 1.14 -15.72
C ASN A 168 6.22 1.80 -15.11
N PRO A 169 6.17 1.93 -13.77
CA PRO A 169 5.03 2.52 -13.09
C PRO A 169 4.92 4.02 -13.36
N LYS A 170 3.71 4.57 -13.27
CA LYS A 170 3.42 5.98 -13.54
C LYS A 170 2.49 6.64 -12.52
N ILE A 171 1.79 5.86 -11.70
CA ILE A 171 0.76 6.39 -10.80
C ILE A 171 1.28 7.50 -9.86
N MET A 172 2.52 7.37 -9.34
CA MET A 172 3.09 8.41 -8.47
C MET A 172 3.58 9.60 -9.28
N GLU A 173 4.15 9.41 -10.47
CA GLU A 173 4.54 10.49 -11.36
C GLU A 173 3.31 11.31 -11.82
N ASP A 174 2.19 10.65 -12.10
CA ASP A 174 0.95 11.33 -12.47
C ASP A 174 0.36 12.11 -11.28
N LEU A 175 0.44 11.57 -10.07
CA LEU A 175 0.11 12.31 -8.84
C LEU A 175 1.02 13.54 -8.66
N ILE A 176 2.33 13.39 -8.85
CA ILE A 176 3.31 14.49 -8.74
C ILE A 176 2.95 15.61 -9.71
N ARG A 177 2.61 15.28 -10.98
CA ARG A 177 2.13 16.27 -11.96
C ARG A 177 0.84 16.95 -11.51
N ALA A 178 -0.12 16.19 -10.99
CA ALA A 178 -1.38 16.73 -10.48
C ALA A 178 -1.17 17.69 -9.30
N LEU A 179 -0.10 17.52 -8.52
CA LEU A 179 0.30 18.42 -7.45
C LEU A 179 1.09 19.66 -7.95
N GLY A 180 1.38 19.75 -9.25
CA GLY A 180 2.07 20.89 -9.88
C GLY A 180 3.59 20.79 -9.85
N ALA A 181 4.16 19.64 -9.53
CA ALA A 181 5.60 19.38 -9.55
C ALA A 181 6.04 18.64 -10.83
N GLU A 182 7.32 18.63 -11.09
CA GLU A 182 7.95 17.84 -12.15
C GLU A 182 8.40 16.47 -11.62
N PRO A 183 7.89 15.36 -12.16
CA PRO A 183 8.37 14.05 -11.74
C PRO A 183 9.74 13.75 -12.35
N VAL A 184 10.66 13.28 -11.52
CA VAL A 184 11.97 12.77 -11.95
C VAL A 184 11.90 11.27 -12.11
N ILE A 185 12.17 10.80 -13.35
CA ILE A 185 12.19 9.37 -13.67
C ILE A 185 13.62 8.87 -13.57
N TYR A 186 13.86 7.92 -12.68
CA TYR A 186 15.17 7.30 -12.47
C TYR A 186 15.06 5.77 -12.46
N ALA A 187 16.14 5.08 -12.82
CA ALA A 187 16.10 3.64 -13.10
C ALA A 187 15.71 2.80 -11.86
N ASN A 188 16.23 3.17 -10.68
CA ASN A 188 16.08 2.36 -9.46
C ASN A 188 14.77 2.64 -8.68
N ARG A 189 13.84 3.41 -9.22
CA ARG A 189 12.61 3.80 -8.50
C ARG A 189 11.68 2.63 -8.13
N ASN A 190 11.76 1.50 -8.83
CA ASN A 190 10.97 0.29 -8.59
C ASN A 190 11.83 -0.91 -8.12
N GLU A 191 13.10 -0.66 -7.77
CA GLU A 191 14.00 -1.66 -7.22
C GLU A 191 13.78 -1.87 -5.72
N CYS A 192 14.27 -3.01 -5.21
CA CYS A 192 14.15 -3.35 -3.80
C CYS A 192 15.17 -2.58 -2.95
N CYS A 193 14.72 -1.88 -1.90
CA CYS A 193 15.60 -1.21 -0.93
C CYS A 193 16.39 -2.14 0.00
N GLY A 194 16.12 -3.45 -0.02
CA GLY A 194 16.74 -4.39 0.89
C GLY A 194 16.13 -4.45 2.30
N GLY A 195 14.94 -3.87 2.51
CA GLY A 195 14.32 -3.80 3.85
C GLY A 195 14.18 -5.17 4.54
N TYR A 196 13.86 -6.23 3.81
CA TYR A 196 13.71 -7.57 4.39
C TYR A 196 15.03 -8.25 4.77
N VAL A 197 16.14 -7.87 4.17
CA VAL A 197 17.47 -8.47 4.50
C VAL A 197 18.21 -7.66 5.57
N THR A 198 17.64 -6.59 6.09
CA THR A 198 18.31 -5.68 7.03
C THR A 198 18.80 -6.39 8.31
N MET A 199 18.06 -7.40 8.78
CA MET A 199 18.42 -8.13 10.00
C MET A 199 19.51 -9.19 9.75
N GLU A 200 19.60 -9.73 8.54
CA GLU A 200 20.57 -10.76 8.17
C GLU A 200 21.85 -10.15 7.59
N ASP A 201 21.71 -9.19 6.68
CA ASP A 201 22.81 -8.50 6.00
C ASP A 201 22.55 -6.98 5.92
N PRO A 202 22.87 -6.25 7.00
CA PRO A 202 22.72 -4.78 7.00
C PRO A 202 23.58 -4.07 5.95
N ALA A 203 24.70 -4.67 5.54
CA ALA A 203 25.59 -4.08 4.52
C ALA A 203 24.93 -4.14 3.13
N LEU A 204 24.32 -5.28 2.79
CA LEU A 204 23.55 -5.44 1.57
C LEU A 204 22.33 -4.51 1.52
N ALA A 205 21.58 -4.41 2.63
CA ALA A 205 20.45 -3.50 2.74
C ALA A 205 20.88 -2.04 2.49
N ARG A 206 21.99 -1.61 3.10
CA ARG A 206 22.56 -0.28 2.92
C ARG A 206 22.98 -0.05 1.45
N LYS A 207 23.70 -1.00 0.84
CA LYS A 207 24.11 -0.93 -0.57
C LYS A 207 22.91 -0.73 -1.50
N LYS A 208 21.82 -1.48 -1.28
CA LYS A 208 20.59 -1.37 -2.09
C LYS A 208 19.90 -0.02 -1.91
N SER A 209 19.72 0.43 -0.67
CA SER A 209 19.08 1.72 -0.41
C SER A 209 19.92 2.90 -0.91
N SER A 210 21.26 2.86 -0.74
CA SER A 210 22.16 3.88 -1.30
C SER A 210 22.05 3.97 -2.82
N ALA A 211 22.04 2.85 -3.53
CA ALA A 211 21.92 2.85 -4.99
C ALA A 211 20.62 3.52 -5.48
N VAL A 212 19.50 3.36 -4.74
CA VAL A 212 18.25 4.06 -5.06
C VAL A 212 18.40 5.57 -4.86
N MET A 213 18.97 6.00 -3.73
CA MET A 213 19.14 7.41 -3.38
C MET A 213 20.14 8.11 -4.30
N GLU A 214 21.27 7.48 -4.59
CA GLU A 214 22.30 7.99 -5.49
C GLU A 214 21.74 8.20 -6.90
N ASN A 215 21.00 7.22 -7.43
CA ASN A 215 20.41 7.35 -8.76
C ASN A 215 19.34 8.46 -8.84
N ALA A 216 18.55 8.66 -7.78
CA ALA A 216 17.63 9.79 -7.73
C ALA A 216 18.38 11.14 -7.68
N ALA A 217 19.46 11.22 -6.91
CA ALA A 217 20.30 12.43 -6.81
C ALA A 217 21.02 12.75 -8.12
N GLU A 218 21.57 11.75 -8.82
CA GLU A 218 22.17 11.91 -10.16
C GLU A 218 21.20 12.52 -11.17
N MET A 219 19.91 12.15 -11.05
CA MET A 219 18.84 12.70 -11.89
C MET A 219 18.29 14.05 -11.37
N GLN A 220 18.98 14.64 -10.38
CA GLN A 220 18.65 15.95 -9.80
C GLN A 220 17.23 16.04 -9.22
N ALA A 221 16.80 15.03 -8.51
CA ALA A 221 15.58 15.11 -7.70
C ALA A 221 15.84 16.00 -6.47
N ASP A 222 14.91 16.91 -6.18
CA ASP A 222 14.93 17.74 -4.95
C ASP A 222 14.44 16.96 -3.73
N LEU A 223 13.55 15.99 -3.97
CA LEU A 223 12.90 15.12 -3.00
C LEU A 223 12.79 13.70 -3.54
#